data_9e949e3ca9c72f82ded7b69f51971cb4
#
_entry.id   9e949e3ca9c72f82ded7b69f51971cb4
#
_cell.length_a   1.000
_cell.length_b   1.000
_cell.length_c   1.000
_cell.angle_alpha   90.00
_cell.angle_beta   90.00
_cell.angle_gamma   90.00
#
_symmetry.space_group_name_H-M   'P 1'
#
loop_
_entity.id
_entity.type
_entity.pdbx_description
1 polymer ?
#
loop_
_entity_poly.entity_id
_entity_poly.type
_entity_poly.pdbx_seq_one_letter_code
_entity_poly.pdbx_strand_id
1 'polypeptide(L)'
;MIGWLLAGILTGVVLLLWRINAKTSANLPKAGDPAPGFTLPDQNGNTRVLDEFQGKWLVLYFYPRDDTPGCVEQAMRFRNSMRDLETAGAAVCGISVDDNRSHAAFARKYNLPFALLADRNGEVAGRYGSLRNFGFIKFAKRNTFLVDRQGRVAKVYLGVNPARNTQYVSDYLKTLAA
;
A
#
# COMPACT_ATOMS: atom_id res chain seq x y z
N MET A 1 -0.88 -9.28 -45.48
CA MET A 1 -1.99 -8.53 -44.82
C MET A 1 -2.19 -8.84 -43.34
N ILE A 2 -1.90 -10.05 -42.84
CA ILE A 2 -2.07 -10.46 -41.44
C ILE A 2 -1.12 -9.71 -40.48
N GLY A 3 0.11 -9.36 -40.90
CA GLY A 3 1.11 -8.69 -40.03
C GLY A 3 0.73 -7.27 -39.60
N TRP A 4 0.05 -6.51 -40.45
CA TRP A 4 -0.39 -5.15 -40.15
C TRP A 4 -1.58 -5.11 -39.18
N LEU A 5 -2.46 -6.09 -39.24
CA LEU A 5 -3.59 -6.26 -38.32
C LEU A 5 -3.10 -6.59 -36.90
N LEU A 6 -2.11 -7.47 -36.78
CA LEU A 6 -1.52 -7.85 -35.50
C LEU A 6 -0.76 -6.68 -34.85
N ALA A 7 -0.03 -5.88 -35.65
CA ALA A 7 0.65 -4.68 -35.17
C ALA A 7 -0.35 -3.63 -34.66
N GLY A 8 -1.46 -3.41 -35.37
CA GLY A 8 -2.52 -2.50 -34.96
C GLY A 8 -3.22 -2.91 -33.63
N ILE A 9 -3.46 -4.21 -33.47
CA ILE A 9 -4.05 -4.73 -32.23
C ILE A 9 -3.07 -4.57 -31.05
N LEU A 10 -1.79 -4.88 -31.27
CA LEU A 10 -0.76 -4.76 -30.22
C LEU A 10 -0.58 -3.31 -29.76
N THR A 11 -0.53 -2.36 -30.69
CA THR A 11 -0.47 -0.92 -30.36
C THR A 11 -1.72 -0.44 -29.64
N GLY A 12 -2.90 -0.87 -30.05
CA GLY A 12 -4.15 -0.55 -29.36
C GLY A 12 -4.19 -1.05 -27.92
N VAL A 13 -3.75 -2.30 -27.70
CA VAL A 13 -3.67 -2.88 -26.35
C VAL A 13 -2.65 -2.13 -25.48
N VAL A 14 -1.48 -1.82 -26.01
CA VAL A 14 -0.44 -1.05 -25.29
C VAL A 14 -0.94 0.34 -24.90
N LEU A 15 -1.61 1.05 -25.81
CA LEU A 15 -2.20 2.36 -25.54
C LEU A 15 -3.33 2.28 -24.50
N LEU A 16 -4.16 1.25 -24.54
CA LEU A 16 -5.21 1.04 -23.57
C LEU A 16 -4.65 0.78 -22.17
N LEU A 17 -3.67 -0.11 -22.07
CA LEU A 17 -2.97 -0.40 -20.82
C LEU A 17 -2.25 0.82 -20.26
N TRP A 18 -1.62 1.64 -21.13
CA TRP A 18 -0.98 2.89 -20.73
C TRP A 18 -2.01 3.89 -20.20
N ARG A 19 -3.18 4.04 -20.83
CA ARG A 19 -4.28 4.91 -20.37
C ARG A 19 -4.83 4.47 -19.02
N ILE A 20 -5.03 3.15 -18.82
CA ILE A 20 -5.50 2.60 -17.53
C ILE A 20 -4.51 2.90 -16.42
N ASN A 21 -3.21 2.69 -16.66
CA ASN A 21 -2.16 2.98 -15.68
C ASN A 21 -1.96 4.49 -15.44
N ALA A 22 -2.13 5.32 -16.44
CA ALA A 22 -2.05 6.77 -16.32
C ALA A 22 -3.19 7.33 -15.44
N LYS A 23 -4.43 6.83 -15.62
CA LYS A 23 -5.56 7.20 -14.75
C LYS A 23 -5.32 6.83 -13.28
N THR A 24 -4.73 5.67 -13.02
CA THR A 24 -4.40 5.23 -11.66
C THR A 24 -3.33 6.11 -11.00
N SER A 25 -2.40 6.67 -11.79
CA SER A 25 -1.38 7.61 -11.28
C SER A 25 -1.92 9.02 -11.05
N ALA A 26 -3.02 9.41 -11.71
CA ALA A 26 -3.65 10.71 -11.54
C ALA A 26 -4.31 10.90 -10.16
N ASN A 27 -4.60 9.80 -9.46
CA ASN A 27 -5.25 9.82 -8.14
C ASN A 27 -4.25 9.76 -6.97
N LEU A 28 -2.96 10.01 -7.22
CA LEU A 28 -1.95 9.97 -6.16
C LEU A 28 -2.16 11.12 -5.16
N PRO A 29 -2.53 10.85 -3.90
CA PRO A 29 -2.67 11.89 -2.89
C PRO A 29 -1.31 12.52 -2.59
N LYS A 30 -1.31 13.83 -2.34
CA LYS A 30 -0.12 14.62 -2.01
C LYS A 30 -0.11 14.98 -0.54
N ALA A 31 1.03 15.43 -0.04
CA ALA A 31 1.11 16.00 1.30
C ALA A 31 0.12 17.17 1.46
N GLY A 32 -0.66 17.15 2.53
CA GLY A 32 -1.74 18.09 2.81
C GLY A 32 -3.13 17.62 2.36
N ASP A 33 -3.23 16.68 1.42
CA ASP A 33 -4.53 16.16 0.99
C ASP A 33 -5.18 15.31 2.09
N PRO A 34 -6.52 15.26 2.19
CA PRO A 34 -7.20 14.23 2.98
C PRO A 34 -6.78 12.84 2.50
N ALA A 35 -6.44 11.94 3.42
CA ALA A 35 -6.14 10.57 3.07
C ALA A 35 -7.42 9.89 2.54
N PRO A 36 -7.37 9.22 1.37
CA PRO A 36 -8.53 8.50 0.86
C PRO A 36 -9.02 7.44 1.84
N GLY A 37 -10.28 7.54 2.25
CA GLY A 37 -10.90 6.60 3.18
C GLY A 37 -10.86 5.17 2.67
N PHE A 38 -10.86 4.20 3.59
CA PHE A 38 -10.99 2.79 3.28
C PHE A 38 -11.92 2.08 4.28
N THR A 39 -12.52 1.01 3.80
CA THR A 39 -13.25 0.02 4.60
C THR A 39 -12.86 -1.33 4.04
N LEU A 40 -11.96 -2.02 4.71
CA LEU A 40 -11.36 -3.27 4.26
C LEU A 40 -11.31 -4.30 5.40
N PRO A 41 -11.45 -5.59 5.09
CA PRO A 41 -11.23 -6.64 6.07
C PRO A 41 -9.73 -6.85 6.33
N ASP A 42 -9.36 -7.10 7.58
CA ASP A 42 -8.02 -7.50 7.98
C ASP A 42 -7.81 -9.03 7.87
N GLN A 43 -6.64 -9.52 8.22
CA GLN A 43 -6.27 -10.94 8.23
C GLN A 43 -7.14 -11.82 9.15
N ASN A 44 -7.85 -11.22 10.10
CA ASN A 44 -8.74 -11.91 11.03
C ASN A 44 -10.22 -11.81 10.59
N GLY A 45 -10.50 -11.13 9.48
CA GLY A 45 -11.84 -10.88 8.98
C GLY A 45 -12.54 -9.69 9.62
N ASN A 46 -11.88 -8.94 10.51
CA ASN A 46 -12.45 -7.74 11.11
C ASN A 46 -12.42 -6.60 10.10
N THR A 47 -13.53 -5.88 9.97
CA THR A 47 -13.59 -4.69 9.15
C THR A 47 -12.78 -3.55 9.79
N ARG A 48 -11.86 -2.98 9.03
CA ARG A 48 -11.04 -1.84 9.44
C ARG A 48 -11.36 -0.62 8.58
N VAL A 49 -11.43 0.52 9.20
CA VAL A 49 -11.70 1.81 8.54
C VAL A 49 -10.62 2.83 8.86
N LEU A 50 -10.41 3.80 7.97
CA LEU A 50 -9.39 4.83 8.19
C LEU A 50 -9.62 5.61 9.50
N ASP A 51 -10.87 5.87 9.85
CA ASP A 51 -11.24 6.68 11.02
C ASP A 51 -10.82 6.07 12.37
N GLU A 52 -10.56 4.74 12.43
CA GLU A 52 -10.02 4.08 13.63
C GLU A 52 -8.62 4.59 14.02
N PHE A 53 -7.92 5.21 13.08
CA PHE A 53 -6.56 5.71 13.28
C PHE A 53 -6.51 7.20 13.61
N GLN A 54 -7.67 7.87 13.73
CA GLN A 54 -7.70 9.27 14.15
C GLN A 54 -6.99 9.47 15.51
N GLY A 55 -6.25 10.57 15.62
CA GLY A 55 -5.44 10.86 16.81
C GLY A 55 -4.08 10.15 16.85
N LYS A 56 -3.80 9.23 15.90
CA LYS A 56 -2.52 8.53 15.75
C LYS A 56 -1.89 8.82 14.40
N TRP A 57 -0.59 8.67 14.29
CA TRP A 57 0.07 8.52 13.01
C TRP A 57 -0.29 7.17 12.41
N LEU A 58 -0.55 7.12 11.09
CA LEU A 58 -0.76 5.86 10.38
C LEU A 58 0.30 5.70 9.29
N VAL A 59 1.05 4.63 9.38
CA VAL A 59 1.93 4.14 8.33
C VAL A 59 1.12 3.19 7.46
N LEU A 60 0.67 3.67 6.31
CA LEU A 60 -0.11 2.88 5.35
C LEU A 60 0.81 2.48 4.19
N TYR A 61 1.24 1.21 4.14
CA TYR A 61 2.11 0.74 3.09
C TYR A 61 1.41 -0.23 2.16
N PHE A 62 1.55 0.03 0.86
CA PHE A 62 1.09 -0.85 -0.21
C PHE A 62 2.22 -1.76 -0.64
N TYR A 63 1.91 -3.03 -0.93
CA TYR A 63 2.89 -4.01 -1.38
C TYR A 63 2.30 -4.98 -2.40
N PRO A 64 3.10 -5.54 -3.32
CA PRO A 64 2.61 -6.32 -4.45
C PRO A 64 1.87 -7.60 -4.08
N ARG A 65 2.43 -8.43 -3.18
CA ARG A 65 1.89 -9.76 -2.87
C ARG A 65 2.49 -10.33 -1.58
N ASP A 66 1.65 -11.05 -0.82
CA ASP A 66 2.08 -11.81 0.35
C ASP A 66 3.19 -12.81 0.02
N ASP A 67 4.00 -13.07 1.03
CA ASP A 67 5.04 -14.12 1.05
C ASP A 67 6.07 -14.06 -0.11
N THR A 68 6.21 -12.92 -0.80
CA THR A 68 7.30 -12.70 -1.75
C THR A 68 8.51 -12.10 -1.03
N PRO A 69 9.76 -12.39 -1.47
CA PRO A 69 10.98 -12.03 -0.70
C PRO A 69 11.04 -10.56 -0.25
N GLY A 70 10.77 -9.62 -1.16
CA GLY A 70 10.79 -8.19 -0.81
C GLY A 70 9.63 -7.75 0.08
N CYS A 71 8.46 -8.41 0.01
CA CYS A 71 7.34 -8.10 0.89
C CYS A 71 7.56 -8.68 2.28
N VAL A 72 8.15 -9.87 2.37
CA VAL A 72 8.60 -10.47 3.63
C VAL A 72 9.62 -9.56 4.32
N GLU A 73 10.65 -9.11 3.60
CA GLU A 73 11.65 -8.20 4.15
C GLU A 73 11.02 -6.91 4.69
N GLN A 74 10.15 -6.28 3.92
CA GLN A 74 9.46 -5.05 4.33
C GLN A 74 8.61 -5.26 5.59
N ALA A 75 7.78 -6.31 5.60
CA ALA A 75 6.92 -6.63 6.73
C ALA A 75 7.71 -6.96 8.00
N MET A 76 8.78 -7.75 7.89
CA MET A 76 9.65 -8.07 9.03
C MET A 76 10.36 -6.85 9.60
N ARG A 77 10.78 -5.90 8.75
CA ARG A 77 11.38 -4.64 9.22
C ARG A 77 10.37 -3.79 9.97
N PHE A 78 9.14 -3.65 9.48
CA PHE A 78 8.08 -2.98 10.23
C PHE A 78 7.80 -3.70 11.55
N ARG A 79 7.67 -5.03 11.56
CA ARG A 79 7.49 -5.82 12.78
C ARG A 79 8.59 -5.55 13.80
N ASN A 80 9.85 -5.57 13.37
CA ASN A 80 10.98 -5.37 14.26
C ASN A 80 11.08 -3.95 14.83
N SER A 81 10.47 -2.98 14.17
CA SER A 81 10.43 -1.57 14.59
C SER A 81 9.10 -1.17 15.25
N MET A 82 8.18 -2.12 15.48
CA MET A 82 6.83 -1.80 16.01
C MET A 82 6.89 -1.03 17.32
N ARG A 83 7.75 -1.46 18.27
CA ARG A 83 7.89 -0.78 19.56
C ARG A 83 8.26 0.69 19.41
N ASP A 84 9.19 1.00 18.52
CA ASP A 84 9.64 2.37 18.28
C ASP A 84 8.56 3.20 17.58
N LEU A 85 7.85 2.60 16.62
CA LEU A 85 6.73 3.24 15.91
C LEU A 85 5.57 3.53 16.87
N GLU A 86 5.21 2.58 17.72
CA GLU A 86 4.16 2.74 18.74
C GLU A 86 4.55 3.81 19.76
N THR A 87 5.81 3.86 20.18
CA THR A 87 6.33 4.91 21.06
C THR A 87 6.22 6.30 20.42
N ALA A 88 6.39 6.38 19.09
CA ALA A 88 6.14 7.59 18.32
C ALA A 88 4.64 7.88 18.07
N GLY A 89 3.74 7.06 18.59
CA GLY A 89 2.29 7.17 18.41
C GLY A 89 1.82 6.78 17.01
N ALA A 90 2.53 5.88 16.35
CA ALA A 90 2.21 5.43 15.00
C ALA A 90 1.67 4.00 14.98
N ALA A 91 0.58 3.79 14.23
CA ALA A 91 0.07 2.48 13.83
C ALA A 91 0.60 2.12 12.44
N VAL A 92 0.65 0.82 12.13
CA VAL A 92 1.08 0.31 10.83
C VAL A 92 -0.04 -0.53 10.22
N CYS A 93 -0.31 -0.32 8.93
CA CYS A 93 -1.20 -1.17 8.14
C CYS A 93 -0.57 -1.47 6.78
N GLY A 94 -0.57 -2.74 6.39
CA GLY A 94 -0.21 -3.17 5.04
C GLY A 94 -1.45 -3.36 4.18
N ILE A 95 -1.39 -3.01 2.90
CA ILE A 95 -2.47 -3.23 1.93
C ILE A 95 -1.93 -3.95 0.70
N SER A 96 -2.56 -5.03 0.30
CA SER A 96 -2.36 -5.68 -1.00
C SER A 96 -3.68 -6.16 -1.60
N VAL A 97 -3.62 -6.69 -2.81
CA VAL A 97 -4.80 -7.29 -3.48
C VAL A 97 -5.01 -8.76 -3.10
N ASP A 98 -4.19 -9.30 -2.21
CA ASP A 98 -4.37 -10.65 -1.68
C ASP A 98 -5.63 -10.72 -0.81
N ASP A 99 -6.14 -11.92 -0.58
CA ASP A 99 -7.31 -12.14 0.24
C ASP A 99 -6.97 -12.35 1.73
N ASN A 100 -7.98 -12.32 2.58
CA ASN A 100 -7.85 -12.50 4.03
C ASN A 100 -7.14 -13.81 4.42
N ARG A 101 -7.38 -14.89 3.68
CA ARG A 101 -6.76 -16.19 3.94
C ARG A 101 -5.26 -16.14 3.70
N SER A 102 -4.84 -15.50 2.61
CA SER A 102 -3.44 -15.25 2.32
C SER A 102 -2.80 -14.39 3.40
N HIS A 103 -3.43 -13.27 3.75
CA HIS A 103 -2.96 -12.38 4.81
C HIS A 103 -2.86 -13.09 6.17
N ALA A 104 -3.83 -13.94 6.52
CA ALA A 104 -3.78 -14.71 7.77
C ALA A 104 -2.59 -15.69 7.80
N ALA A 105 -2.32 -16.37 6.69
CA ALA A 105 -1.16 -17.25 6.56
C ALA A 105 0.16 -16.46 6.66
N PHE A 106 0.25 -15.33 5.96
CA PHE A 106 1.42 -14.46 5.95
C PHE A 106 1.69 -13.86 7.33
N ALA A 107 0.67 -13.27 7.97
CA ALA A 107 0.79 -12.69 9.30
C ALA A 107 1.25 -13.72 10.34
N ARG A 108 0.66 -14.92 10.32
CA ARG A 108 1.02 -16.01 11.23
C ARG A 108 2.44 -16.51 11.00
N LYS A 109 2.83 -16.73 9.73
CA LYS A 109 4.15 -17.25 9.37
C LYS A 109 5.29 -16.36 9.86
N TYR A 110 5.08 -15.05 9.82
CA TYR A 110 6.12 -14.07 10.19
C TYR A 110 5.82 -13.31 11.49
N ASN A 111 4.80 -13.73 12.25
CA ASN A 111 4.38 -13.10 13.50
C ASN A 111 4.21 -11.58 13.36
N LEU A 112 3.43 -11.14 12.35
CA LEU A 112 3.20 -9.72 12.10
C LEU A 112 2.16 -9.16 13.09
N PRO A 113 2.51 -8.14 13.91
CA PRO A 113 1.63 -7.64 14.97
C PRO A 113 0.67 -6.53 14.51
N PHE A 114 0.60 -6.24 13.22
CA PHE A 114 -0.20 -5.17 12.64
C PHE A 114 -1.19 -5.69 11.60
N ALA A 115 -2.15 -4.86 11.22
CA ALA A 115 -3.18 -5.22 10.26
C ALA A 115 -2.64 -5.34 8.83
N LEU A 116 -3.04 -6.41 8.15
CA LEU A 116 -2.92 -6.59 6.70
C LEU A 116 -4.32 -6.52 6.11
N LEU A 117 -4.57 -5.57 5.22
CA LEU A 117 -5.88 -5.23 4.70
C LEU A 117 -6.06 -5.76 3.27
N ALA A 118 -7.12 -6.52 3.05
CA ALA A 118 -7.39 -7.20 1.79
C ALA A 118 -8.18 -6.31 0.83
N ASP A 119 -7.48 -5.63 -0.08
CA ASP A 119 -8.05 -4.81 -1.16
C ASP A 119 -8.17 -5.62 -2.46
N ARG A 120 -8.96 -6.71 -2.43
CA ARG A 120 -9.06 -7.69 -3.53
C ARG A 120 -9.35 -7.09 -4.90
N ASN A 121 -10.13 -6.02 -4.96
CA ASN A 121 -10.47 -5.33 -6.19
C ASN A 121 -9.44 -4.28 -6.60
N GLY A 122 -8.52 -3.89 -5.69
CA GLY A 122 -7.56 -2.81 -5.91
C GLY A 122 -8.17 -1.41 -5.87
N GLU A 123 -9.35 -1.26 -5.25
CA GLU A 123 -10.06 0.02 -5.22
C GLU A 123 -9.35 1.05 -4.35
N VAL A 124 -8.89 0.62 -3.18
CA VAL A 124 -8.14 1.48 -2.25
C VAL A 124 -6.77 1.79 -2.85
N ALA A 125 -6.05 0.78 -3.36
CA ALA A 125 -4.80 0.99 -4.07
C ALA A 125 -4.96 1.94 -5.27
N GLY A 126 -6.10 1.88 -5.97
CA GLY A 126 -6.46 2.82 -7.04
C GLY A 126 -6.59 4.26 -6.55
N ARG A 127 -7.32 4.50 -5.45
CA ARG A 127 -7.49 5.83 -4.83
C ARG A 127 -6.19 6.44 -4.32
N TYR A 128 -5.24 5.59 -3.91
CA TYR A 128 -3.89 6.00 -3.51
C TYR A 128 -2.89 6.04 -4.66
N GLY A 129 -3.32 5.91 -5.93
CA GLY A 129 -2.41 5.88 -7.09
C GLY A 129 -1.41 4.71 -7.05
N SER A 130 -1.67 3.73 -6.20
CA SER A 130 -0.79 2.60 -5.88
C SER A 130 -1.20 1.30 -6.56
N LEU A 131 -2.13 1.31 -7.51
CA LEU A 131 -2.54 0.13 -8.26
C LEU A 131 -1.75 0.01 -9.57
N ARG A 132 -1.33 -1.21 -9.91
CA ARG A 132 -1.03 -1.64 -11.28
C ARG A 132 -2.12 -2.59 -11.75
N ASN A 133 -2.75 -2.24 -12.87
CA ASN A 133 -3.85 -3.01 -13.44
C ASN A 133 -3.55 -3.34 -14.90
N PHE A 134 -3.42 -4.61 -15.20
CA PHE A 134 -3.19 -5.16 -16.55
C PHE A 134 -4.42 -5.95 -17.05
N GLY A 135 -5.63 -5.57 -16.61
CA GLY A 135 -6.87 -6.26 -16.91
C GLY A 135 -7.14 -7.43 -15.95
N PHE A 136 -6.64 -8.59 -16.26
CA PHE A 136 -6.81 -9.81 -15.45
C PHE A 136 -5.77 -9.96 -14.32
N ILE A 137 -4.69 -9.19 -14.36
CA ILE A 137 -3.66 -9.17 -13.30
C ILE A 137 -3.65 -7.79 -12.64
N LYS A 138 -3.82 -7.79 -11.32
CA LYS A 138 -3.71 -6.58 -10.49
C LYS A 138 -2.72 -6.82 -9.37
N PHE A 139 -1.96 -5.78 -8.99
CA PHE A 139 -1.14 -5.77 -7.80
C PHE A 139 -0.87 -4.34 -7.34
N ALA A 140 -0.57 -4.16 -6.07
CA ALA A 140 -0.22 -2.85 -5.56
C ALA A 140 1.25 -2.52 -5.87
N LYS A 141 1.52 -1.24 -6.16
CA LYS A 141 2.88 -0.68 -6.20
C LYS A 141 3.41 -0.60 -4.78
N ARG A 142 4.72 -0.65 -4.61
CA ARG A 142 5.35 -0.52 -3.30
C ARG A 142 5.47 0.97 -2.92
N ASN A 143 4.36 1.53 -2.44
CA ASN A 143 4.27 2.91 -1.97
C ASN A 143 3.92 2.94 -0.49
N THR A 144 4.37 3.99 0.21
CA THR A 144 4.03 4.18 1.62
C THR A 144 3.55 5.60 1.84
N PHE A 145 2.46 5.73 2.58
CA PHE A 145 1.84 7.00 2.97
C PHE A 145 1.91 7.12 4.48
N LEU A 146 2.40 8.24 4.96
CA LEU A 146 2.25 8.65 6.34
C LEU A 146 1.03 9.54 6.43
N VAL A 147 0.06 9.11 7.21
CA VAL A 147 -1.16 9.88 7.49
C VAL A 147 -1.04 10.45 8.90
N ASP A 148 -1.31 11.73 9.05
CA ASP A 148 -1.23 12.43 10.33
C ASP A 148 -2.46 12.14 11.22
N ARG A 149 -2.43 12.68 12.43
CA ARG A 149 -3.47 12.51 13.45
C ARG A 149 -4.83 13.11 13.05
N GLN A 150 -4.84 13.98 12.04
CA GLN A 150 -6.05 14.62 11.48
C GLN A 150 -6.57 13.90 10.23
N GLY A 151 -5.97 12.75 9.85
CA GLY A 151 -6.36 11.99 8.68
C GLY A 151 -5.87 12.60 7.35
N ARG A 152 -4.83 13.43 7.37
CA ARG A 152 -4.23 13.99 6.16
C ARG A 152 -2.93 13.28 5.81
N VAL A 153 -2.64 13.19 4.54
CA VAL A 153 -1.35 12.69 4.05
C VAL A 153 -0.25 13.68 4.41
N ALA A 154 0.66 13.28 5.30
CA ALA A 154 1.80 14.11 5.69
C ALA A 154 3.03 13.86 4.80
N LYS A 155 3.24 12.61 4.38
CA LYS A 155 4.38 12.22 3.54
C LYS A 155 4.03 11.06 2.62
N VAL A 156 4.61 11.08 1.43
CA VAL A 156 4.45 10.02 0.43
C VAL A 156 5.83 9.51 0.02
N TYR A 157 5.99 8.19 0.02
CA TYR A 157 7.16 7.49 -0.49
C TYR A 157 6.75 6.55 -1.61
N LEU A 158 7.26 6.78 -2.82
CA LEU A 158 6.92 6.02 -4.02
C LEU A 158 8.02 5.03 -4.38
N GLY A 159 7.63 3.83 -4.83
CA GLY A 159 8.57 2.82 -5.31
C GLY A 159 9.65 2.46 -4.30
N VAL A 160 9.30 2.37 -3.02
CA VAL A 160 10.27 2.25 -1.93
C VAL A 160 11.04 0.95 -1.98
N ASN A 161 12.31 1.01 -1.61
CA ASN A 161 13.12 -0.16 -1.33
C ASN A 161 12.61 -0.83 -0.04
N PRO A 162 12.24 -2.13 -0.06
CA PRO A 162 11.72 -2.83 1.12
C PRO A 162 12.68 -2.78 2.31
N ALA A 163 13.99 -2.84 2.07
CA ALA A 163 15.02 -2.80 3.12
C ALA A 163 15.17 -1.44 3.80
N ARG A 164 14.72 -0.34 3.18
CA ARG A 164 14.91 1.03 3.68
C ARG A 164 13.60 1.71 4.09
N ASN A 165 12.46 1.13 3.74
CA ASN A 165 11.17 1.80 3.92
C ASN A 165 10.89 2.17 5.38
N THR A 166 11.11 1.24 6.31
CA THR A 166 10.92 1.46 7.74
C THR A 166 11.82 2.58 8.26
N GLN A 167 13.07 2.63 7.79
CA GLN A 167 14.01 3.69 8.17
C GLN A 167 13.49 5.07 7.74
N TYR A 168 13.04 5.22 6.49
CA TYR A 168 12.47 6.50 6.01
C TYR A 168 11.29 6.98 6.85
N VAL A 169 10.42 6.03 7.25
CA VAL A 169 9.28 6.31 8.12
C VAL A 169 9.73 6.76 9.51
N SER A 170 10.64 6.01 10.13
CA SER A 170 11.16 6.30 11.47
C SER A 170 11.88 7.63 11.52
N ASP A 171 12.71 7.93 10.53
CA ASP A 171 13.44 9.20 10.44
C ASP A 171 12.48 10.39 10.34
N TYR A 172 11.44 10.27 9.52
CA TYR A 172 10.42 11.32 9.41
C TYR A 172 9.70 11.54 10.75
N LEU A 173 9.25 10.48 11.42
CA LEU A 173 8.55 10.60 12.70
C LEU A 173 9.44 11.23 13.80
N LYS A 174 10.73 10.94 13.79
CA LYS A 174 11.69 11.57 14.72
C LYS A 174 11.82 13.07 14.51
N THR A 175 11.75 13.55 13.25
CA THR A 175 11.80 15.02 12.98
C THR A 175 10.61 15.77 13.53
N LEU A 176 9.52 15.08 13.87
CA LEU A 176 8.31 15.71 14.43
C LEU A 176 8.30 15.72 15.95
N ALA A 177 9.18 14.95 16.59
CA ALA A 177 9.32 14.87 18.03
C ALA A 177 10.43 15.79 18.59
N ALA A 178 11.22 16.37 17.69
CA ALA A 178 12.28 17.34 17.99
C ALA A 178 11.75 18.75 17.96
#